data_14d099db46561a6d2fc5c036bbc050c2
#
_entry.id   14d099db46561a6d2fc5c036bbc050c2
#
_cell.length_a   1.000
_cell.length_b   1.000
_cell.length_c   1.000
_cell.angle_alpha   90.00
_cell.angle_beta   90.00
_cell.angle_gamma   90.00
#
_symmetry.space_group_name_H-M   'P 1'
#
loop_
_entity.id
_entity.type
_entity.pdbx_description
1 polymer ?
#
loop_
_entity_poly.entity_id
_entity_poly.type
_entity_poly.pdbx_seq_one_letter_code
_entity_poly.pdbx_strand_id
1 'polypeptide(L)'
;MIGPSPYLYINMGARYQPCMHNMDGVQNAKNLPLNWPCPNTTSSNSADMTCTLSQLCGFGGVPDVQFPDLAAGEKLPNSPAPNQWWRFIVPIFLHGGIIHIAFNLLLQLTLGRDVEKLIGSIRFVIVYMAAGIFGFVLGGNFAATGIASTGASGSLFGILAITLLDLLYNWSTRKSPGKELLFIAIDIVIAFVLGLLPGLDNFSHIGGFLMGLVLGVCILRSPSAVSRRTSTDFTGRSKYDADAGMRGFVKQPLAFFQNRRGVWWAWWLLRVAALLGALIGFVLLLENFYNWRTGCSWCKHLSCLPINDWCSIGNLQFSNATSKA
;
A
#
# COMPACT_ATOMS: atom_id res chain seq x y z
N MET A 1 -13.98 -17.39 -5.55
CA MET A 1 -14.47 -16.05 -5.91
C MET A 1 -14.99 -16.11 -7.35
N ILE A 2 -16.10 -15.45 -7.65
CA ILE A 2 -16.59 -15.34 -9.02
C ILE A 2 -15.76 -14.23 -9.69
N GLY A 3 -14.74 -14.59 -10.46
CA GLY A 3 -13.86 -13.62 -11.09
C GLY A 3 -12.83 -14.29 -12.01
N PRO A 4 -12.01 -13.48 -12.71
CA PRO A 4 -10.95 -13.95 -13.59
C PRO A 4 -9.87 -14.75 -12.85
N SER A 5 -9.04 -15.50 -13.60
CA SER A 5 -7.91 -16.24 -13.02
C SER A 5 -6.82 -15.29 -12.52
N PRO A 6 -5.98 -15.72 -11.56
CA PRO A 6 -4.82 -14.92 -11.11
C PRO A 6 -3.87 -14.56 -12.27
N TYR A 7 -3.74 -15.42 -13.26
CA TYR A 7 -2.88 -15.21 -14.42
C TYR A 7 -3.39 -14.09 -15.33
N LEU A 8 -4.71 -13.97 -15.47
CA LEU A 8 -5.32 -12.85 -16.18
C LEU A 8 -5.10 -11.53 -15.42
N TYR A 9 -5.18 -11.52 -14.07
CA TYR A 9 -4.86 -10.32 -13.31
C TYR A 9 -3.40 -9.90 -13.47
N ILE A 10 -2.45 -10.84 -13.48
CA ILE A 10 -1.05 -10.54 -13.74
C ILE A 10 -0.92 -9.88 -15.10
N ASN A 11 -1.55 -10.43 -16.12
CA ASN A 11 -1.54 -9.87 -17.46
C ASN A 11 -2.17 -8.48 -17.53
N MET A 12 -3.21 -8.21 -16.74
CA MET A 12 -3.88 -6.91 -16.62
C MET A 12 -3.13 -5.91 -15.74
N GLY A 13 -2.00 -6.26 -15.14
CA GLY A 13 -1.18 -5.33 -14.38
C GLY A 13 -1.28 -5.45 -12.85
N ALA A 14 -1.76 -6.56 -12.29
CA ALA A 14 -1.66 -6.84 -10.86
C ALA A 14 -0.21 -6.72 -10.37
N ARG A 15 -0.01 -6.33 -9.11
CA ARG A 15 1.32 -6.35 -8.52
C ARG A 15 1.84 -7.78 -8.47
N TYR A 16 2.88 -8.06 -9.23
CA TYR A 16 3.49 -9.37 -9.34
C TYR A 16 5.00 -9.21 -9.51
N GLN A 17 5.76 -9.64 -8.52
CA GLN A 17 7.19 -9.35 -8.43
C GLN A 17 7.99 -9.81 -9.66
N PRO A 18 7.78 -11.00 -10.25
CA PRO A 18 8.53 -11.43 -11.42
C PRO A 18 8.43 -10.52 -12.64
N CYS A 19 7.36 -9.70 -12.73
CA CYS A 19 7.19 -8.71 -13.78
C CYS A 19 7.85 -7.36 -13.47
N MET A 20 8.44 -7.19 -12.27
CA MET A 20 8.88 -5.90 -11.77
C MET A 20 10.38 -5.80 -11.53
N HIS A 21 11.06 -6.90 -11.25
CA HIS A 21 12.52 -6.98 -11.07
C HIS A 21 13.03 -8.43 -11.25
N ASN A 22 14.34 -8.60 -11.41
CA ASN A 22 14.96 -9.93 -11.44
C ASN A 22 14.84 -10.61 -10.08
N MET A 23 14.54 -11.90 -10.07
CA MET A 23 14.31 -12.71 -8.88
C MET A 23 15.16 -13.94 -8.87
N ASP A 24 15.72 -14.27 -7.70
CA ASP A 24 16.40 -15.53 -7.49
C ASP A 24 15.45 -16.72 -7.73
N GLY A 25 15.96 -17.75 -8.40
CA GLY A 25 15.16 -18.90 -8.83
C GLY A 25 14.28 -18.65 -10.06
N VAL A 26 14.23 -17.43 -10.62
CA VAL A 26 13.56 -17.11 -11.88
C VAL A 26 14.58 -16.95 -13.00
N GLN A 27 15.45 -15.95 -12.92
CA GLN A 27 16.41 -15.65 -13.99
C GLN A 27 17.68 -16.52 -13.90
N ASN A 28 17.96 -17.16 -12.78
CA ASN A 28 19.08 -18.08 -12.55
C ASN A 28 18.62 -19.51 -12.22
N ALA A 29 17.40 -19.89 -12.65
CA ALA A 29 16.91 -21.25 -12.46
C ALA A 29 17.78 -22.27 -13.20
N LYS A 30 17.93 -23.47 -12.63
CA LYS A 30 18.71 -24.55 -13.27
C LYS A 30 18.13 -25.04 -14.60
N ASN A 31 16.79 -24.97 -14.74
CA ASN A 31 16.04 -25.46 -15.90
C ASN A 31 15.45 -24.27 -16.67
N LEU A 32 16.29 -23.46 -17.27
CA LEU A 32 15.87 -22.35 -18.13
C LEU A 32 15.59 -22.82 -19.56
N PRO A 33 14.63 -22.19 -20.28
CA PRO A 33 13.69 -21.16 -19.80
C PRO A 33 12.58 -21.76 -18.93
N LEU A 34 12.11 -20.99 -17.93
CA LEU A 34 10.96 -21.37 -17.12
C LEU A 34 9.66 -21.19 -17.90
N ASN A 35 8.78 -22.18 -17.80
CA ASN A 35 7.43 -22.08 -18.33
C ASN A 35 6.48 -21.49 -17.30
N TRP A 36 5.60 -20.62 -17.76
CA TRP A 36 4.62 -19.91 -16.94
C TRP A 36 3.19 -20.24 -17.41
N PRO A 37 2.19 -20.15 -16.51
CA PRO A 37 0.79 -20.28 -16.91
C PRO A 37 0.42 -19.18 -17.90
N CYS A 38 -0.34 -19.51 -18.92
CA CYS A 38 -0.85 -18.52 -19.86
C CYS A 38 -1.98 -17.70 -19.25
N PRO A 39 -2.15 -16.42 -19.64
CA PRO A 39 -3.19 -15.54 -19.08
C PRO A 39 -4.62 -16.07 -19.22
N ASN A 40 -4.87 -16.87 -20.23
CA ASN A 40 -6.19 -17.47 -20.52
C ASN A 40 -6.45 -18.80 -19.80
N THR A 41 -5.48 -19.32 -19.04
CA THR A 41 -5.68 -20.55 -18.26
C THR A 41 -6.23 -20.27 -16.86
N THR A 42 -6.94 -21.26 -16.32
CA THR A 42 -7.41 -21.27 -14.92
C THR A 42 -6.64 -22.27 -14.06
N SER A 43 -5.74 -23.06 -14.69
CA SER A 43 -5.00 -24.14 -14.08
C SER A 43 -3.50 -23.84 -14.03
N SER A 44 -2.83 -24.39 -13.03
CA SER A 44 -1.37 -24.39 -12.90
C SER A 44 -0.77 -25.76 -13.24
N ASN A 45 -1.52 -26.62 -13.93
CA ASN A 45 -1.01 -27.91 -14.38
C ASN A 45 0.12 -27.73 -15.40
N SER A 46 1.07 -28.64 -15.41
CA SER A 46 2.24 -28.56 -16.31
C SER A 46 1.88 -28.46 -17.79
N ALA A 47 0.74 -29.03 -18.19
CA ALA A 47 0.23 -28.95 -19.57
C ALA A 47 -0.19 -27.53 -19.98
N ASP A 48 -0.59 -26.70 -19.01
CA ASP A 48 -1.05 -25.32 -19.23
C ASP A 48 0.06 -24.28 -19.02
N MET A 49 1.22 -24.70 -18.51
CA MET A 49 2.40 -23.87 -18.30
C MET A 49 3.26 -23.83 -19.57
N THR A 50 2.80 -23.11 -20.58
CA THR A 50 3.45 -23.07 -21.91
C THR A 50 3.86 -21.66 -22.34
N CYS A 51 3.51 -20.65 -21.54
CA CYS A 51 3.82 -19.26 -21.83
C CYS A 51 5.17 -18.83 -21.24
N THR A 52 5.78 -17.81 -21.85
CA THR A 52 6.94 -17.12 -21.28
C THR A 52 6.52 -16.15 -20.18
N LEU A 53 7.47 -15.72 -19.35
CA LEU A 53 7.23 -14.66 -18.36
C LEU A 53 6.73 -13.37 -19.04
N SER A 54 7.28 -13.04 -20.20
CA SER A 54 6.89 -11.89 -21.01
C SER A 54 5.41 -11.94 -21.40
N GLN A 55 4.92 -13.09 -21.83
CA GLN A 55 3.52 -13.29 -22.18
C GLN A 55 2.60 -13.21 -20.96
N LEU A 56 3.01 -13.80 -19.83
CA LEU A 56 2.24 -13.71 -18.58
C LEU A 56 2.15 -12.26 -18.09
N CYS A 57 3.25 -11.51 -18.13
CA CYS A 57 3.28 -10.13 -17.64
C CYS A 57 2.44 -9.15 -18.47
N GLY A 58 2.28 -9.38 -19.78
CA GLY A 58 1.52 -8.48 -20.65
C GLY A 58 2.12 -7.07 -20.78
N PHE A 59 1.36 -6.11 -21.27
CA PHE A 59 1.80 -4.70 -21.45
C PHE A 59 3.07 -4.55 -22.30
N GLY A 60 3.14 -5.26 -23.42
CA GLY A 60 4.32 -5.28 -24.28
C GLY A 60 5.41 -6.25 -23.81
N GLY A 61 5.19 -6.93 -22.70
CA GLY A 61 6.08 -7.95 -22.16
C GLY A 61 7.18 -7.40 -21.24
N VAL A 62 8.08 -8.30 -20.89
CA VAL A 62 9.28 -8.02 -20.10
C VAL A 62 10.49 -8.64 -20.78
N PRO A 63 11.73 -8.14 -20.56
CA PRO A 63 12.93 -8.77 -21.09
C PRO A 63 13.04 -10.24 -20.65
N ASP A 64 13.32 -11.11 -21.58
CA ASP A 64 13.63 -12.52 -21.30
C ASP A 64 15.13 -12.63 -21.00
N VAL A 65 15.48 -12.34 -19.76
CA VAL A 65 16.86 -12.32 -19.28
C VAL A 65 17.12 -13.56 -18.46
N GLN A 66 18.27 -14.20 -18.72
CA GLN A 66 18.69 -15.41 -18.03
C GLN A 66 20.13 -15.26 -17.57
N PHE A 67 20.42 -15.71 -16.34
CA PHE A 67 21.74 -15.71 -15.74
C PHE A 67 22.10 -17.13 -15.29
N PRO A 68 22.35 -18.05 -16.23
CA PRO A 68 22.57 -19.47 -15.91
C PRO A 68 23.84 -19.72 -15.10
N ASP A 69 24.81 -18.81 -15.19
CA ASP A 69 26.11 -18.91 -14.50
C ASP A 69 26.04 -18.47 -13.02
N LEU A 70 24.95 -17.84 -12.60
CA LEU A 70 24.78 -17.39 -11.22
C LEU A 70 24.11 -18.46 -10.37
N ALA A 71 24.73 -18.77 -9.24
CA ALA A 71 24.17 -19.73 -8.30
C ALA A 71 22.93 -19.20 -7.58
N ALA A 72 22.10 -20.10 -7.08
CA ALA A 72 20.95 -19.72 -6.23
C ALA A 72 21.44 -19.00 -4.98
N GLY A 73 20.79 -17.86 -4.66
CA GLY A 73 21.17 -16.98 -3.55
C GLY A 73 22.22 -15.93 -3.89
N GLU A 74 22.81 -15.95 -5.07
CA GLU A 74 23.69 -14.88 -5.53
C GLU A 74 22.90 -13.65 -5.96
N LYS A 75 23.50 -12.47 -5.78
CA LYS A 75 22.87 -11.21 -6.14
C LYS A 75 22.75 -11.06 -7.65
N LEU A 76 21.53 -11.09 -8.15
CA LEU A 76 21.26 -10.87 -9.57
C LEU A 76 21.52 -9.42 -9.99
N PRO A 77 21.97 -9.20 -11.25
CA PRO A 77 22.09 -7.86 -11.82
C PRO A 77 20.75 -7.11 -11.79
N ASN A 78 20.82 -5.78 -11.65
CA ASN A 78 19.63 -4.94 -11.68
C ASN A 78 19.16 -4.61 -13.10
N SER A 79 20.00 -4.80 -14.11
CA SER A 79 19.70 -4.55 -15.52
C SER A 79 20.52 -5.50 -16.41
N PRO A 80 19.93 -6.00 -17.52
CA PRO A 80 18.52 -5.85 -17.92
C PRO A 80 17.58 -6.60 -16.98
N ALA A 81 16.39 -6.07 -16.76
CA ALA A 81 15.42 -6.67 -15.84
C ALA A 81 13.99 -6.36 -16.26
N PRO A 82 13.01 -7.16 -15.84
CA PRO A 82 11.63 -6.73 -15.80
C PRO A 82 11.52 -5.39 -15.07
N ASN A 83 10.77 -4.45 -15.59
CA ASN A 83 10.65 -3.11 -14.98
C ASN A 83 9.25 -2.54 -15.16
N GLN A 84 8.24 -3.28 -14.80
CA GLN A 84 6.85 -2.81 -14.88
C GLN A 84 6.45 -2.11 -13.56
N TRP A 85 7.10 -0.97 -13.26
CA TRP A 85 6.92 -0.19 -12.02
C TRP A 85 5.47 0.32 -11.82
N TRP A 86 4.70 0.50 -12.89
CA TRP A 86 3.29 0.89 -12.82
C TRP A 86 2.41 -0.13 -12.10
N ARG A 87 2.92 -1.33 -11.83
CA ARG A 87 2.27 -2.35 -11.01
C ARG A 87 2.19 -1.98 -9.52
N PHE A 88 2.69 -0.84 -9.12
CA PHE A 88 2.37 -0.20 -7.85
C PHE A 88 1.13 0.71 -7.93
N ILE A 89 0.67 1.06 -9.13
CA ILE A 89 -0.45 1.99 -9.35
C ILE A 89 -1.68 1.27 -9.92
N VAL A 90 -1.52 0.54 -11.01
CA VAL A 90 -2.60 -0.13 -11.74
C VAL A 90 -3.45 -1.07 -10.86
N PRO A 91 -2.86 -1.83 -9.92
CA PRO A 91 -3.64 -2.75 -9.07
C PRO A 91 -4.70 -2.08 -8.20
N ILE A 92 -4.57 -0.79 -7.89
CA ILE A 92 -5.59 -0.02 -7.15
C ILE A 92 -6.95 -0.11 -7.86
N PHE A 93 -6.95 -0.20 -9.18
CA PHE A 93 -8.14 -0.21 -10.03
C PHE A 93 -8.58 -1.62 -10.48
N LEU A 94 -7.81 -2.65 -10.15
CA LEU A 94 -8.11 -4.04 -10.47
C LEU A 94 -8.75 -4.74 -9.27
N HIS A 95 -9.68 -5.66 -9.52
CA HIS A 95 -10.36 -6.39 -8.44
C HIS A 95 -10.47 -7.88 -8.75
N GLY A 96 -10.20 -8.70 -7.74
CA GLY A 96 -10.20 -10.16 -7.79
C GLY A 96 -11.57 -10.84 -7.93
N GLY A 97 -12.57 -10.16 -8.51
CA GLY A 97 -13.90 -10.69 -8.77
C GLY A 97 -15.01 -9.84 -8.16
N ILE A 98 -16.25 -10.24 -8.45
CA ILE A 98 -17.46 -9.44 -8.13
C ILE A 98 -17.60 -9.17 -6.63
N ILE A 99 -17.34 -10.14 -5.77
CA ILE A 99 -17.43 -9.96 -4.32
C ILE A 99 -16.38 -8.95 -3.85
N HIS A 100 -15.16 -9.04 -4.36
CA HIS A 100 -14.06 -8.14 -3.99
C HIS A 100 -14.37 -6.69 -4.39
N ILE A 101 -14.83 -6.45 -5.62
CA ILE A 101 -15.21 -5.09 -6.05
C ILE A 101 -16.41 -4.56 -5.29
N ALA A 102 -17.41 -5.41 -4.97
CA ALA A 102 -18.60 -5.00 -4.23
C ALA A 102 -18.24 -4.47 -2.82
N PHE A 103 -17.36 -5.16 -2.08
CA PHE A 103 -16.90 -4.69 -0.78
C PHE A 103 -16.11 -3.40 -0.88
N ASN A 104 -15.20 -3.29 -1.84
CA ASN A 104 -14.44 -2.04 -2.03
C ASN A 104 -15.36 -0.87 -2.40
N LEU A 105 -16.35 -1.08 -3.28
CA LEU A 105 -17.31 -0.05 -3.65
C LEU A 105 -18.22 0.34 -2.48
N LEU A 106 -18.64 -0.61 -1.66
CA LEU A 106 -19.43 -0.31 -0.46
C LEU A 106 -18.67 0.63 0.47
N LEU A 107 -17.42 0.33 0.78
CA LEU A 107 -16.57 1.19 1.61
C LEU A 107 -16.27 2.54 0.93
N GLN A 108 -16.05 2.54 -0.38
CA GLN A 108 -15.82 3.77 -1.15
C GLN A 108 -17.03 4.70 -1.10
N LEU A 109 -18.24 4.17 -1.29
CA LEU A 109 -19.49 4.95 -1.34
C LEU A 109 -19.97 5.39 0.04
N THR A 110 -19.58 4.69 1.10
CA THR A 110 -19.91 5.05 2.49
C THR A 110 -18.78 5.89 3.10
N LEU A 111 -17.74 5.24 3.57
CA LEU A 111 -16.62 5.86 4.27
C LEU A 111 -15.84 6.86 3.38
N GLY A 112 -15.56 6.47 2.13
CA GLY A 112 -14.82 7.32 1.18
C GLY A 112 -15.53 8.63 0.92
N ARG A 113 -16.84 8.61 0.67
CA ARG A 113 -17.68 9.79 0.47
C ARG A 113 -17.65 10.74 1.67
N ASP A 114 -17.71 10.21 2.89
CA ASP A 114 -17.78 11.04 4.09
C ASP A 114 -16.41 11.70 4.36
N VAL A 115 -15.31 10.99 4.15
CA VAL A 115 -13.97 11.55 4.24
C VAL A 115 -13.69 12.57 3.13
N GLU A 116 -14.16 12.33 1.90
CA GLU A 116 -14.05 13.30 0.82
C GLU A 116 -14.74 14.63 1.17
N LYS A 117 -15.94 14.59 1.77
CA LYS A 117 -16.63 15.80 2.26
C LYS A 117 -15.86 16.48 3.38
N LEU A 118 -15.17 15.72 4.23
CA LEU A 118 -14.41 16.24 5.35
C LEU A 118 -13.16 17.01 4.91
N ILE A 119 -12.37 16.45 3.99
CA ILE A 119 -11.06 16.99 3.59
C ILE A 119 -11.03 17.65 2.22
N GLY A 120 -12.08 17.49 1.42
CA GLY A 120 -12.20 17.96 0.04
C GLY A 120 -11.57 17.02 -0.99
N SER A 121 -12.09 17.03 -2.23
CA SER A 121 -11.79 16.03 -3.27
C SER A 121 -10.29 15.95 -3.62
N ILE A 122 -9.58 17.08 -3.72
CA ILE A 122 -8.16 17.08 -4.08
C ILE A 122 -7.32 16.34 -3.02
N ARG A 123 -7.53 16.65 -1.73
CA ARG A 123 -6.82 15.99 -0.64
C ARG A 123 -7.21 14.53 -0.52
N PHE A 124 -8.48 14.22 -0.77
CA PHE A 124 -8.97 12.84 -0.81
C PHE A 124 -8.22 12.02 -1.87
N VAL A 125 -8.12 12.51 -3.10
CA VAL A 125 -7.39 11.81 -4.19
C VAL A 125 -5.91 11.62 -3.81
N ILE A 126 -5.26 12.64 -3.24
CA ILE A 126 -3.86 12.54 -2.79
C ILE A 126 -3.69 11.42 -1.76
N VAL A 127 -4.54 11.40 -0.72
CA VAL A 127 -4.48 10.35 0.32
C VAL A 127 -4.77 8.97 -0.27
N TYR A 128 -5.82 8.88 -1.07
CA TYR A 128 -6.26 7.63 -1.70
C TYR A 128 -5.15 7.00 -2.54
N MET A 129 -4.56 7.78 -3.44
CA MET A 129 -3.49 7.32 -4.32
C MET A 129 -2.21 7.03 -3.54
N ALA A 130 -1.79 7.92 -2.63
CA ALA A 130 -0.59 7.72 -1.84
C ALA A 130 -0.68 6.49 -0.93
N ALA A 131 -1.82 6.27 -0.27
CA ALA A 131 -2.06 5.10 0.57
C ALA A 131 -2.05 3.79 -0.24
N GLY A 132 -2.72 3.77 -1.40
CA GLY A 132 -2.73 2.61 -2.28
C GLY A 132 -1.34 2.27 -2.83
N ILE A 133 -0.62 3.26 -3.35
CA ILE A 133 0.73 3.08 -3.89
C ILE A 133 1.69 2.61 -2.79
N PHE A 134 1.72 3.28 -1.64
CA PHE A 134 2.58 2.90 -0.52
C PHE A 134 2.25 1.48 0.00
N GLY A 135 0.97 1.13 0.04
CA GLY A 135 0.51 -0.22 0.37
C GLY A 135 1.10 -1.27 -0.58
N PHE A 136 0.99 -1.06 -1.90
CA PHE A 136 1.58 -1.98 -2.88
C PHE A 136 3.10 -2.02 -2.85
N VAL A 137 3.77 -0.90 -2.54
CA VAL A 137 5.23 -0.88 -2.35
C VAL A 137 5.62 -1.69 -1.11
N LEU A 138 4.91 -1.53 0.01
CA LEU A 138 5.15 -2.33 1.21
C LEU A 138 4.89 -3.83 0.96
N GLY A 139 3.78 -4.17 0.30
CA GLY A 139 3.47 -5.53 -0.11
C GLY A 139 4.48 -6.11 -1.10
N GLY A 140 5.02 -5.28 -2.01
CA GLY A 140 6.11 -5.67 -2.89
C GLY A 140 7.37 -6.11 -2.14
N ASN A 141 7.66 -5.50 -1.00
CA ASN A 141 8.83 -5.84 -0.20
C ASN A 141 8.64 -7.09 0.67
N PHE A 142 7.45 -7.30 1.23
CA PHE A 142 7.29 -8.24 2.35
C PHE A 142 6.20 -9.30 2.16
N ALA A 143 5.34 -9.18 1.15
CA ALA A 143 4.37 -10.21 0.82
C ALA A 143 5.03 -11.35 0.04
N ALA A 144 4.39 -12.51 -0.01
CA ALA A 144 4.87 -13.67 -0.74
C ALA A 144 5.05 -13.35 -2.24
N THR A 145 6.12 -13.88 -2.84
CA THR A 145 6.64 -13.47 -4.15
C THR A 145 5.76 -13.82 -5.33
N GLY A 146 4.97 -14.88 -5.22
CA GLY A 146 4.06 -15.36 -6.26
C GLY A 146 2.62 -14.83 -6.13
N ILE A 147 2.34 -13.95 -5.16
CA ILE A 147 1.00 -13.38 -5.01
C ILE A 147 0.76 -12.27 -6.04
N ALA A 148 -0.29 -12.44 -6.84
CA ALA A 148 -0.83 -11.39 -7.69
C ALA A 148 -1.79 -10.51 -6.87
N SER A 149 -1.31 -9.37 -6.39
CA SER A 149 -2.07 -8.48 -5.52
C SER A 149 -2.84 -7.42 -6.32
N THR A 150 -4.12 -7.23 -5.97
CA THR A 150 -5.05 -6.27 -6.59
C THR A 150 -6.02 -5.71 -5.55
N GLY A 151 -6.62 -4.56 -5.82
CA GLY A 151 -7.71 -3.98 -5.05
C GLY A 151 -7.45 -2.57 -4.55
N ALA A 152 -8.54 -1.83 -4.37
CA ALA A 152 -8.53 -0.49 -3.78
C ALA A 152 -8.37 -0.52 -2.25
N SER A 153 -8.34 -1.70 -1.64
CA SER A 153 -8.38 -1.86 -0.18
C SER A 153 -7.24 -1.14 0.54
N GLY A 154 -6.01 -1.12 0.01
CA GLY A 154 -4.91 -0.34 0.58
C GLY A 154 -5.24 1.15 0.68
N SER A 155 -5.84 1.72 -0.38
CA SER A 155 -6.33 3.10 -0.38
C SER A 155 -7.43 3.31 0.66
N LEU A 156 -8.37 2.39 0.76
CA LEU A 156 -9.48 2.45 1.72
C LEU A 156 -9.00 2.33 3.17
N PHE A 157 -7.95 1.55 3.44
CA PHE A 157 -7.30 1.57 4.75
C PHE A 157 -6.68 2.92 5.09
N GLY A 158 -6.14 3.64 4.09
CA GLY A 158 -5.71 5.03 4.27
C GLY A 158 -6.87 5.95 4.63
N ILE A 159 -8.03 5.77 4.01
CA ILE A 159 -9.25 6.52 4.33
C ILE A 159 -9.77 6.16 5.73
N LEU A 160 -9.72 4.90 6.13
CA LEU A 160 -10.07 4.44 7.47
C LEU A 160 -9.17 5.06 8.55
N ALA A 161 -7.87 5.20 8.26
CA ALA A 161 -6.92 5.88 9.13
C ALA A 161 -7.26 7.38 9.32
N ILE A 162 -7.68 8.07 8.25
CA ILE A 162 -8.19 9.45 8.33
C ILE A 162 -9.43 9.52 9.23
N THR A 163 -10.36 8.59 9.10
CA THR A 163 -11.57 8.54 9.93
C THR A 163 -11.23 8.34 11.40
N LEU A 164 -10.29 7.45 11.70
CA LEU A 164 -9.80 7.22 13.05
C LEU A 164 -9.16 8.48 13.64
N LEU A 165 -8.29 9.15 12.88
CA LEU A 165 -7.66 10.39 13.33
C LEU A 165 -8.68 11.52 13.53
N ASP A 166 -9.65 11.69 12.64
CA ASP A 166 -10.71 12.69 12.80
C ASP A 166 -11.54 12.42 14.05
N LEU A 167 -11.87 11.16 14.34
CA LEU A 167 -12.54 10.77 15.59
C LEU A 167 -11.71 11.17 16.81
N LEU A 168 -10.42 10.82 16.83
CA LEU A 168 -9.52 11.12 17.94
C LEU A 168 -9.32 12.63 18.13
N TYR A 169 -9.21 13.39 17.04
CA TYR A 169 -9.02 14.85 17.08
C TYR A 169 -10.26 15.59 17.59
N ASN A 170 -11.43 15.07 17.31
CA ASN A 170 -12.72 15.65 17.64
C ASN A 170 -13.47 14.88 18.74
N TRP A 171 -12.77 14.06 19.52
CA TRP A 171 -13.35 13.17 20.53
C TRP A 171 -14.39 13.84 21.43
N SER A 172 -14.06 15.03 21.95
CA SER A 172 -14.93 15.76 22.88
C SER A 172 -16.20 16.35 22.26
N THR A 173 -16.29 16.41 20.93
CA THR A 173 -17.44 16.98 20.20
C THR A 173 -18.37 15.91 19.64
N ARG A 174 -17.94 14.65 19.65
CA ARG A 174 -18.73 13.51 19.16
C ARG A 174 -19.78 13.08 20.19
N LYS A 175 -20.95 12.66 19.71
CA LYS A 175 -22.05 12.18 20.56
C LYS A 175 -21.73 10.87 21.28
N SER A 176 -21.08 9.94 20.58
CA SER A 176 -20.77 8.60 21.09
C SER A 176 -19.43 8.11 20.57
N PRO A 177 -18.29 8.80 20.93
CA PRO A 177 -16.99 8.50 20.35
C PRO A 177 -16.50 7.08 20.63
N GLY A 178 -16.85 6.50 21.78
CA GLY A 178 -16.50 5.12 22.12
C GLY A 178 -17.19 4.09 21.23
N LYS A 179 -18.44 4.32 20.80
CA LYS A 179 -19.12 3.44 19.85
C LYS A 179 -18.52 3.57 18.46
N GLU A 180 -18.25 4.80 18.01
CA GLU A 180 -17.58 5.06 16.73
C GLU A 180 -16.21 4.37 16.69
N LEU A 181 -15.41 4.48 17.75
CA LEU A 181 -14.12 3.79 17.87
C LEU A 181 -14.26 2.28 17.82
N LEU A 182 -15.27 1.73 18.51
CA LEU A 182 -15.52 0.28 18.50
C LEU A 182 -15.83 -0.22 17.08
N PHE A 183 -16.66 0.48 16.32
CA PHE A 183 -16.96 0.10 14.92
C PHE A 183 -15.70 0.18 14.05
N ILE A 184 -14.93 1.26 14.12
CA ILE A 184 -13.67 1.38 13.38
C ILE A 184 -12.69 0.26 13.77
N ALA A 185 -12.57 -0.06 15.05
CA ALA A 185 -11.71 -1.14 15.52
C ALA A 185 -12.16 -2.52 15.00
N ILE A 186 -13.47 -2.78 14.97
CA ILE A 186 -14.04 -4.01 14.40
C ILE A 186 -13.72 -4.09 12.92
N ASP A 187 -13.91 -3.02 12.16
CA ASP A 187 -13.61 -2.98 10.72
C ASP A 187 -12.12 -3.27 10.46
N ILE A 188 -11.22 -2.65 11.24
CA ILE A 188 -9.78 -2.90 11.14
C ILE A 188 -9.45 -4.38 11.44
N VAL A 189 -10.00 -4.93 12.53
CA VAL A 189 -9.74 -6.32 12.95
C VAL A 189 -10.25 -7.30 11.91
N ILE A 190 -11.49 -7.13 11.43
CA ILE A 190 -12.07 -8.02 10.42
C ILE A 190 -11.22 -7.99 9.15
N ALA A 191 -10.90 -6.79 8.66
CA ALA A 191 -10.15 -6.64 7.42
C ALA A 191 -8.70 -7.17 7.56
N PHE A 192 -8.07 -7.00 8.74
CA PHE A 192 -6.75 -7.56 9.03
C PHE A 192 -6.80 -9.10 9.07
N VAL A 193 -7.78 -9.68 9.76
CA VAL A 193 -7.96 -11.14 9.84
C VAL A 193 -8.23 -11.75 8.46
N LEU A 194 -9.07 -11.09 7.64
CA LEU A 194 -9.28 -11.52 6.26
C LEU A 194 -7.98 -11.42 5.43
N GLY A 195 -7.16 -10.41 5.67
CA GLY A 195 -5.85 -10.25 5.03
C GLY A 195 -4.82 -11.34 5.39
N LEU A 196 -5.03 -12.10 6.47
CA LEU A 196 -4.19 -13.24 6.84
C LEU A 196 -4.53 -14.52 6.05
N LEU A 197 -5.61 -14.53 5.26
CA LEU A 197 -5.96 -15.67 4.43
C LEU A 197 -4.90 -15.88 3.33
N PRO A 198 -4.60 -17.13 2.97
CA PRO A 198 -3.59 -17.45 1.97
C PRO A 198 -3.97 -16.82 0.62
N GLY A 199 -2.97 -16.24 -0.04
CA GLY A 199 -3.14 -15.59 -1.35
C GLY A 199 -3.60 -14.13 -1.28
N LEU A 200 -3.78 -13.54 -0.08
CA LEU A 200 -4.03 -12.11 0.10
C LEU A 200 -2.78 -11.37 0.57
N ASP A 201 -2.72 -10.09 0.26
CA ASP A 201 -1.59 -9.20 0.60
C ASP A 201 -1.97 -8.25 1.75
N ASN A 202 -1.78 -8.72 2.98
CA ASN A 202 -2.08 -7.92 4.16
C ASN A 202 -1.15 -6.71 4.31
N PHE A 203 0.06 -6.76 3.74
CA PHE A 203 0.98 -5.62 3.78
C PHE A 203 0.46 -4.41 3.01
N SER A 204 -0.32 -4.62 1.96
CA SER A 204 -1.00 -3.51 1.27
C SER A 204 -1.98 -2.78 2.18
N HIS A 205 -2.68 -3.48 3.06
CA HIS A 205 -3.57 -2.89 4.07
C HIS A 205 -2.79 -2.13 5.15
N ILE A 206 -1.76 -2.77 5.72
CA ILE A 206 -0.90 -2.16 6.74
C ILE A 206 -0.24 -0.89 6.18
N GLY A 207 0.35 -0.96 4.99
CA GLY A 207 1.01 0.17 4.34
C GLY A 207 0.04 1.31 4.05
N GLY A 208 -1.14 0.99 3.53
CA GLY A 208 -2.19 1.98 3.28
C GLY A 208 -2.63 2.69 4.55
N PHE A 209 -2.86 1.94 5.63
CA PHE A 209 -3.24 2.50 6.93
C PHE A 209 -2.15 3.40 7.52
N LEU A 210 -0.89 2.97 7.50
CA LEU A 210 0.24 3.77 7.98
C LEU A 210 0.39 5.08 7.20
N MET A 211 0.32 5.02 5.87
CA MET A 211 0.39 6.21 5.03
C MET A 211 -0.80 7.14 5.29
N GLY A 212 -2.00 6.57 5.49
CA GLY A 212 -3.19 7.34 5.87
C GLY A 212 -3.05 8.06 7.20
N LEU A 213 -2.45 7.42 8.22
CA LEU A 213 -2.14 8.08 9.51
C LEU A 213 -1.17 9.25 9.31
N VAL A 214 -0.07 9.05 8.58
CA VAL A 214 0.94 10.08 8.35
C VAL A 214 0.36 11.27 7.58
N LEU A 215 -0.33 11.02 6.48
CA LEU A 215 -0.97 12.07 5.69
C LEU A 215 -2.13 12.73 6.45
N GLY A 216 -2.85 11.97 7.28
CA GLY A 216 -3.90 12.50 8.14
C GLY A 216 -3.38 13.54 9.13
N VAL A 217 -2.25 13.28 9.77
CA VAL A 217 -1.57 14.28 10.63
C VAL A 217 -1.26 15.57 9.84
N CYS A 218 -0.88 15.44 8.57
CA CYS A 218 -0.54 16.59 7.73
C CYS A 218 -1.77 17.35 7.22
N ILE A 219 -2.84 16.64 6.83
CA ILE A 219 -3.97 17.18 6.06
C ILE A 219 -5.14 17.62 6.95
N LEU A 220 -5.42 16.85 8.04
CA LEU A 220 -6.51 17.18 8.94
C LEU A 220 -6.25 18.48 9.69
N ARG A 221 -7.34 19.13 10.11
CA ARG A 221 -7.26 20.27 11.01
C ARG A 221 -6.59 19.83 12.32
N SER A 222 -5.91 20.76 12.96
CA SER A 222 -5.26 20.48 14.25
C SER A 222 -6.27 19.95 15.28
N PRO A 223 -5.88 19.00 16.13
CA PRO A 223 -6.75 18.49 17.20
C PRO A 223 -7.37 19.63 18.00
N SER A 224 -8.60 19.46 18.45
CA SER A 224 -9.33 20.47 19.21
C SER A 224 -8.56 20.98 20.44
N ALA A 225 -7.83 20.08 21.12
CA ALA A 225 -6.96 20.40 22.25
C ALA A 225 -5.78 21.32 21.87
N VAL A 226 -5.16 21.10 20.69
CA VAL A 226 -4.07 21.91 20.17
C VAL A 226 -4.62 23.25 19.68
N SER A 227 -5.73 23.23 18.95
CA SER A 227 -6.39 24.42 18.43
C SER A 227 -6.76 25.42 19.55
N ARG A 228 -7.35 24.94 20.66
CA ARG A 228 -7.67 25.79 21.83
C ARG A 228 -6.43 26.44 22.45
N ARG A 229 -5.29 25.71 22.46
CA ARG A 229 -4.03 26.24 23.06
C ARG A 229 -3.28 27.16 22.12
N THR A 230 -3.58 27.17 20.83
CA THR A 230 -2.84 27.89 19.79
C THR A 230 -3.65 29.01 19.13
N SER A 231 -4.94 29.13 19.44
CA SER A 231 -5.84 30.13 18.84
C SER A 231 -5.52 31.60 19.19
N THR A 232 -4.82 31.83 20.31
CA THR A 232 -4.41 33.15 20.74
C THR A 232 -2.90 33.28 20.79
N ASP A 233 -2.37 34.48 20.50
CA ASP A 233 -0.98 34.83 20.75
C ASP A 233 -0.69 35.03 22.24
N PHE A 234 0.56 35.36 22.60
CA PHE A 234 0.94 35.67 23.98
C PHE A 234 0.19 36.88 24.55
N THR A 235 -0.36 37.76 23.71
CA THR A 235 -1.07 38.97 24.08
C THR A 235 -2.59 38.78 24.10
N GLY A 236 -3.08 37.55 23.79
CA GLY A 236 -4.52 37.26 23.75
C GLY A 236 -5.22 37.74 22.46
N ARG A 237 -4.49 38.33 21.51
CA ARG A 237 -5.02 38.78 20.21
C ARG A 237 -4.53 37.90 19.09
N SER A 238 -5.45 37.38 18.29
CA SER A 238 -5.09 36.73 17.04
C SER A 238 -4.79 37.80 15.99
N LYS A 239 -3.53 37.89 15.56
CA LYS A 239 -3.13 38.78 14.44
C LYS A 239 -3.41 38.17 13.08
N TYR A 240 -3.63 36.86 13.00
CA TYR A 240 -3.88 36.16 11.78
C TYR A 240 -5.34 35.73 11.72
N ASP A 241 -6.03 36.20 10.70
CA ASP A 241 -7.39 35.74 10.41
C ASP A 241 -7.33 34.33 9.84
N ALA A 242 -7.62 33.33 10.68
CA ALA A 242 -7.62 31.94 10.31
C ALA A 242 -8.68 31.60 9.24
N ASP A 243 -9.73 32.44 9.14
CA ASP A 243 -10.80 32.27 8.16
C ASP A 243 -10.39 32.77 6.76
N ALA A 244 -9.35 33.61 6.67
CA ALA A 244 -8.80 34.09 5.41
C ALA A 244 -8.14 32.96 4.55
N GLY A 245 -7.88 31.78 5.13
CA GLY A 245 -7.36 30.60 4.44
C GLY A 245 -6.08 30.88 3.66
N MET A 246 -5.96 30.23 2.47
CA MET A 246 -4.77 30.36 1.61
C MET A 246 -4.57 31.80 1.10
N ARG A 247 -5.62 32.56 0.88
CA ARG A 247 -5.53 33.97 0.42
C ARG A 247 -4.87 34.87 1.46
N GLY A 248 -5.16 34.64 2.74
CA GLY A 248 -4.51 35.35 3.83
C GLY A 248 -3.04 35.01 3.98
N PHE A 249 -2.68 33.74 3.82
CA PHE A 249 -1.29 33.29 3.84
C PHE A 249 -0.47 33.91 2.68
N VAL A 250 -1.00 33.90 1.47
CA VAL A 250 -0.31 34.46 0.28
C VAL A 250 -0.08 35.98 0.44
N LYS A 251 -1.03 36.71 1.05
CA LYS A 251 -0.89 38.17 1.29
C LYS A 251 0.12 38.51 2.38
N GLN A 252 0.20 37.72 3.44
CA GLN A 252 1.06 38.00 4.60
C GLN A 252 1.70 36.72 5.16
N PRO A 253 2.64 36.07 4.43
CA PRO A 253 3.21 34.78 4.84
C PRO A 253 3.98 34.85 6.17
N LEU A 254 4.66 35.95 6.44
CA LEU A 254 5.41 36.13 7.69
C LEU A 254 4.49 36.31 8.92
N ALA A 255 3.32 36.91 8.76
CA ALA A 255 2.34 37.06 9.84
C ALA A 255 1.79 35.73 10.34
N PHE A 256 1.76 34.73 9.46
CA PHE A 256 1.35 33.34 9.79
C PHE A 256 2.24 32.72 10.87
N PHE A 257 3.52 33.03 10.89
CA PHE A 257 4.52 32.49 11.82
C PHE A 257 4.73 33.36 13.06
N GLN A 258 4.32 34.61 13.04
CA GLN A 258 4.57 35.56 14.14
C GLN A 258 3.73 35.25 15.38
N ASN A 259 4.30 35.45 16.58
CA ASN A 259 3.65 35.36 17.89
C ASN A 259 2.94 34.01 18.17
N ARG A 260 3.45 32.90 17.61
CA ARG A 260 2.90 31.57 17.84
C ARG A 260 3.49 30.94 19.11
N ARG A 261 2.63 30.27 19.89
CA ARG A 261 3.06 29.47 21.06
C ARG A 261 3.90 28.29 20.69
N GLY A 262 4.78 27.81 21.58
CA GLY A 262 5.65 26.65 21.36
C GLY A 262 4.89 25.38 20.94
N VAL A 263 3.68 25.16 21.47
CA VAL A 263 2.80 24.02 21.08
C VAL A 263 2.42 24.07 19.59
N TRP A 264 2.22 25.27 19.04
CA TRP A 264 1.94 25.44 17.61
C TRP A 264 3.15 25.02 16.76
N TRP A 265 4.37 25.45 17.16
CA TRP A 265 5.61 25.06 16.49
C TRP A 265 5.86 23.57 16.59
N ALA A 266 5.68 22.98 17.77
CA ALA A 266 5.81 21.53 17.97
C ALA A 266 4.87 20.74 17.05
N TRP A 267 3.62 21.20 16.90
CA TRP A 267 2.65 20.57 16.01
C TRP A 267 3.04 20.69 14.53
N TRP A 268 3.56 21.84 14.11
CA TRP A 268 4.04 22.02 12.74
C TRP A 268 5.29 21.22 12.45
N LEU A 269 6.23 21.17 13.38
CA LEU A 269 7.41 20.31 13.27
C LEU A 269 7.03 18.83 13.16
N LEU A 270 6.05 18.37 13.94
CA LEU A 270 5.52 17.01 13.83
C LEU A 270 4.98 16.71 12.41
N ARG A 271 4.22 17.63 11.83
CA ARG A 271 3.70 17.50 10.47
C ARG A 271 4.81 17.40 9.42
N VAL A 272 5.79 18.27 9.51
CA VAL A 272 6.95 18.25 8.60
C VAL A 272 7.74 16.97 8.78
N ALA A 273 8.01 16.55 10.01
CA ALA A 273 8.71 15.31 10.30
C ALA A 273 7.94 14.07 9.79
N ALA A 274 6.61 14.05 9.95
CA ALA A 274 5.75 12.99 9.43
C ALA A 274 5.82 12.90 7.90
N LEU A 275 5.73 14.02 7.20
CA LEU A 275 5.82 14.06 5.73
C LEU A 275 7.19 13.63 5.24
N LEU A 276 8.27 14.13 5.85
CA LEU A 276 9.64 13.74 5.51
C LEU A 276 9.88 12.24 5.81
N GLY A 277 9.39 11.76 6.96
CA GLY A 277 9.46 10.35 7.31
C GLY A 277 8.74 9.46 6.32
N ALA A 278 7.55 9.85 5.84
CA ALA A 278 6.83 9.14 4.79
C ALA A 278 7.61 9.10 3.47
N LEU A 279 8.19 10.24 3.06
CA LEU A 279 8.98 10.32 1.83
C LEU A 279 10.24 9.46 1.92
N ILE A 280 10.98 9.57 3.03
CA ILE A 280 12.18 8.75 3.26
C ILE A 280 11.82 7.26 3.30
N GLY A 281 10.78 6.89 4.04
CA GLY A 281 10.31 5.51 4.10
C GLY A 281 9.90 4.96 2.74
N PHE A 282 9.23 5.77 1.91
CA PHE A 282 8.88 5.39 0.54
C PHE A 282 10.11 5.15 -0.34
N VAL A 283 11.10 6.06 -0.29
CA VAL A 283 12.36 5.92 -1.04
C VAL A 283 13.13 4.69 -0.57
N LEU A 284 13.26 4.48 0.75
CA LEU A 284 13.97 3.31 1.29
C LEU A 284 13.29 1.99 0.91
N LEU A 285 11.95 1.94 0.87
CA LEU A 285 11.23 0.76 0.43
C LEU A 285 11.41 0.49 -1.07
N LEU A 286 11.44 1.53 -1.91
CA LEU A 286 11.76 1.37 -3.34
C LEU A 286 13.20 0.91 -3.55
N GLU A 287 14.16 1.48 -2.80
CA GLU A 287 15.56 1.02 -2.82
C GLU A 287 15.68 -0.43 -2.35
N ASN A 288 14.94 -0.83 -1.32
CA ASN A 288 14.92 -2.22 -0.89
C ASN A 288 14.33 -3.13 -1.96
N PHE A 289 13.25 -2.72 -2.58
CA PHE A 289 12.56 -3.53 -3.60
C PHE A 289 13.43 -3.78 -4.84
N TYR A 290 14.12 -2.75 -5.35
CA TYR A 290 14.89 -2.86 -6.59
C TYR A 290 16.35 -3.24 -6.38
N ASN A 291 16.99 -2.73 -5.31
CA ASN A 291 18.45 -2.77 -5.15
C ASN A 291 18.90 -3.68 -4.01
N TRP A 292 18.40 -3.48 -2.79
CA TRP A 292 18.93 -4.22 -1.63
C TRP A 292 18.33 -5.61 -1.51
N ARG A 293 17.03 -5.76 -1.75
CA ARG A 293 16.28 -7.02 -1.68
C ARG A 293 16.43 -7.73 -0.34
N THR A 294 16.49 -6.94 0.74
CA THR A 294 16.60 -7.47 2.10
C THR A 294 15.24 -8.00 2.54
N GLY A 295 15.20 -9.29 2.88
CA GLY A 295 14.01 -9.95 3.39
C GLY A 295 13.78 -9.66 4.87
N CYS A 296 12.56 -9.97 5.32
CA CYS A 296 12.15 -9.84 6.72
C CYS A 296 11.63 -11.20 7.21
N SER A 297 12.41 -11.88 8.05
CA SER A 297 12.07 -13.26 8.49
C SER A 297 10.81 -13.35 9.36
N TRP A 298 10.53 -12.33 10.17
CA TRP A 298 9.36 -12.29 11.05
C TRP A 298 8.11 -11.71 10.37
N CYS A 299 8.26 -10.99 9.26
CA CYS A 299 7.16 -10.33 8.56
C CYS A 299 6.06 -11.29 8.10
N LYS A 300 6.42 -12.55 7.81
CA LYS A 300 5.44 -13.59 7.47
C LYS A 300 4.30 -13.71 8.48
N HIS A 301 4.55 -13.46 9.77
CA HIS A 301 3.52 -13.50 10.81
C HIS A 301 2.47 -12.39 10.72
N LEU A 302 2.75 -11.33 9.92
CA LEU A 302 1.79 -10.26 9.63
C LEU A 302 0.93 -10.53 8.39
N SER A 303 1.29 -11.53 7.58
CA SER A 303 0.62 -11.82 6.31
C SER A 303 -0.02 -13.20 6.24
N CYS A 304 0.29 -14.10 7.19
CA CYS A 304 -0.26 -15.44 7.20
C CYS A 304 -0.30 -16.04 8.61
N LEU A 305 -1.20 -16.99 8.81
CA LEU A 305 -1.22 -17.82 10.01
C LEU A 305 -0.27 -19.03 9.79
N PRO A 306 0.59 -19.38 10.76
CA PRO A 306 1.53 -20.50 10.64
C PRO A 306 0.80 -21.85 10.89
N ILE A 307 -0.25 -22.12 10.10
CA ILE A 307 -1.09 -23.33 10.18
C ILE A 307 -1.00 -24.04 8.84
N ASN A 308 -0.71 -25.33 8.84
CA ASN A 308 -0.71 -26.18 7.64
C ASN A 308 0.01 -25.56 6.42
N ASP A 309 1.22 -25.02 6.62
CA ASP A 309 2.06 -24.39 5.59
C ASP A 309 1.41 -23.21 4.84
N TRP A 310 0.39 -22.57 5.42
CA TRP A 310 -0.26 -21.41 4.80
C TRP A 310 0.72 -20.30 4.43
N CYS A 311 1.78 -20.13 5.22
CA CYS A 311 2.81 -19.12 4.94
C CYS A 311 3.69 -19.46 3.74
N SER A 312 3.68 -20.71 3.28
CA SER A 312 4.37 -21.15 2.06
C SER A 312 3.52 -20.98 0.82
N ILE A 313 2.18 -20.88 1.00
CA ILE A 313 1.24 -20.67 -0.10
C ILE A 313 1.45 -19.24 -0.65
N GLY A 314 1.70 -19.16 -1.95
CA GLY A 314 1.95 -17.88 -2.62
C GLY A 314 3.44 -17.55 -2.80
N ASN A 315 4.37 -18.31 -2.23
CA ASN A 315 5.76 -18.25 -2.65
C ASN A 315 5.93 -18.99 -3.99
N LEU A 316 6.76 -18.41 -4.87
CA LEU A 316 7.13 -19.10 -6.10
C LEU A 316 7.92 -20.35 -5.73
N GLN A 317 7.39 -21.51 -6.09
CA GLN A 317 8.06 -22.80 -5.96
C GLN A 317 8.44 -23.28 -7.35
N PHE A 318 9.72 -23.29 -7.63
CA PHE A 318 10.26 -23.90 -8.84
C PHE A 318 10.54 -25.37 -8.49
N SER A 319 9.68 -26.29 -8.97
CA SER A 319 9.91 -27.71 -8.79
C SER A 319 11.22 -28.08 -9.47
N ASN A 320 12.22 -28.46 -8.68
CA ASN A 320 13.33 -29.24 -9.20
C ASN A 320 12.72 -30.56 -9.72
N ALA A 321 12.56 -30.66 -11.02
CA ALA A 321 12.13 -31.90 -11.68
C ALA A 321 13.24 -32.93 -11.59
N THR A 322 13.60 -33.34 -10.36
CA THR A 322 14.50 -34.50 -10.12
C THR A 322 14.17 -35.07 -8.75
N SER A 323 13.01 -35.71 -8.65
CA SER A 323 12.85 -36.84 -7.73
C SER A 323 11.53 -37.57 -8.03
N LYS A 324 11.51 -38.36 -9.10
CA LYS A 324 10.79 -39.62 -9.18
C LYS A 324 11.40 -40.40 -10.35
N ALA A 325 12.43 -41.16 -10.08
CA ALA A 325 12.72 -42.40 -10.74
C ALA A 325 12.23 -43.50 -9.79
#